data_74b0631b32b8e1fb1da64d05df9ea347
#
_entry.id   74b0631b32b8e1fb1da64d05df9ea347
#
_cell.length_a   1.000
_cell.length_b   1.000
_cell.length_c   1.000
_cell.angle_alpha   90.00
_cell.angle_beta   90.00
_cell.angle_gamma   90.00
#
_symmetry.space_group_name_H-M   'P 1'
#
loop_
_entity.id
_entity.type
_entity.pdbx_description
1 polymer ?
#
loop_
_entity_poly.entity_id
_entity_poly.type
_entity_poly.pdbx_seq_one_letter_code
_entity_poly.pdbx_strand_id
1 'polypeptide(L)'
;MLDYAATATSTAPPAFVWRLLVDARTWPTWSTVDSLVTERSSGLDPDGRDPVGAVRAFRTGRTVTGERLTGLVEEKQLTYEDAFNSAIHDYRAVIDLTPAPGGGTVIHGHGTYAARWGMGWLMKRVMRRVMQQMADGLASHAAELARQDPVG
;
A
#
# COMPACT_ATOMS: atom_id res chain seq x y z
N MET A 1 19.04 8.85 -4.84
CA MET A 1 17.67 8.54 -4.40
C MET A 1 16.83 8.21 -5.62
N LEU A 2 16.19 7.07 -5.61
CA LEU A 2 15.31 6.63 -6.67
C LEU A 2 13.86 6.96 -6.32
N ASP A 3 12.99 7.01 -7.32
CA ASP A 3 11.58 7.25 -7.11
C ASP A 3 10.72 6.32 -7.98
N TYR A 4 9.45 6.26 -7.65
CA TYR A 4 8.44 5.59 -8.47
C TYR A 4 7.12 6.34 -8.39
N ALA A 5 6.27 6.13 -9.37
CA ALA A 5 4.88 6.57 -9.36
C ALA A 5 4.02 5.52 -10.06
N ALA A 6 2.85 5.27 -9.51
CA ALA A 6 1.88 4.34 -10.08
C ALA A 6 0.47 4.92 -9.90
N THR A 7 -0.37 4.76 -10.89
CA THR A 7 -1.73 5.29 -10.86
C THR A 7 -2.71 4.22 -11.33
N ALA A 8 -3.85 4.14 -10.65
CA ALA A 8 -4.96 3.29 -11.04
C ALA A 8 -6.27 3.98 -10.69
N THR A 9 -7.33 3.65 -11.38
CA THR A 9 -8.65 4.19 -11.12
C THR A 9 -9.60 3.06 -10.76
N SER A 10 -10.30 3.21 -9.63
CA SER A 10 -11.31 2.27 -9.18
C SER A 10 -12.70 2.87 -9.36
N THR A 11 -13.68 2.03 -9.66
CA THR A 11 -15.09 2.46 -9.66
C THR A 11 -15.64 2.60 -8.23
N ALA A 12 -14.90 2.11 -7.22
CA ALA A 12 -15.32 2.20 -5.82
C ALA A 12 -15.12 3.60 -5.26
N PRO A 13 -16.03 4.06 -4.39
CA PRO A 13 -15.82 5.30 -3.62
C PRO A 13 -14.57 5.22 -2.74
N PRO A 14 -13.97 6.37 -2.38
CA PRO A 14 -12.75 6.38 -1.55
C PRO A 14 -12.86 5.61 -0.23
N ALA A 15 -14.03 5.55 0.37
CA ALA A 15 -14.24 4.82 1.63
C ALA A 15 -13.86 3.34 1.52
N PHE A 16 -14.14 2.69 0.39
CA PHE A 16 -13.81 1.27 0.18
C PHE A 16 -12.32 1.08 -0.01
N VAL A 17 -11.69 1.96 -0.78
CA VAL A 17 -10.23 1.93 -0.97
C VAL A 17 -9.52 2.15 0.36
N TRP A 18 -9.98 3.13 1.13
CA TRP A 18 -9.42 3.47 2.43
C TRP A 18 -9.47 2.30 3.41
N ARG A 19 -10.61 1.62 3.46
CA ARG A 19 -10.82 0.45 4.32
C ARG A 19 -9.76 -0.62 4.09
N LEU A 20 -9.41 -0.85 2.83
CA LEU A 20 -8.37 -1.83 2.48
C LEU A 20 -6.97 -1.36 2.87
N LEU A 21 -6.68 -0.07 2.68
CA LEU A 21 -5.36 0.48 2.97
C LEU A 21 -5.02 0.45 4.46
N VAL A 22 -5.98 0.80 5.32
CA VAL A 22 -5.73 0.90 6.76
C VAL A 22 -5.76 -0.43 7.49
N ASP A 23 -6.22 -1.49 6.84
CA ASP A 23 -6.28 -2.83 7.43
C ASP A 23 -5.20 -3.72 6.81
N ALA A 24 -4.10 -3.90 7.52
CA ALA A 24 -2.97 -4.70 7.05
C ALA A 24 -3.37 -6.14 6.69
N ARG A 25 -4.40 -6.69 7.36
CA ARG A 25 -4.86 -8.06 7.11
C ARG A 25 -5.42 -8.26 5.70
N THR A 26 -5.84 -7.18 5.04
CA THR A 26 -6.39 -7.26 3.69
C THR A 26 -5.32 -7.28 2.61
N TRP A 27 -4.13 -6.79 2.91
CA TRP A 27 -3.08 -6.57 1.91
C TRP A 27 -2.71 -7.82 1.11
N PRO A 28 -2.63 -9.02 1.68
CA PRO A 28 -2.37 -10.22 0.87
C PRO A 28 -3.41 -10.52 -0.19
N THR A 29 -4.62 -10.00 -0.05
CA THR A 29 -5.69 -10.26 -1.01
C THR A 29 -5.63 -9.38 -2.25
N TRP A 30 -5.02 -8.21 -2.17
CA TRP A 30 -4.97 -7.27 -3.29
C TRP A 30 -3.57 -6.81 -3.69
N SER A 31 -2.59 -6.94 -2.82
CA SER A 31 -1.22 -6.50 -3.12
C SER A 31 -0.34 -7.67 -3.54
N THR A 32 0.95 -7.39 -3.70
CA THR A 32 1.94 -8.39 -4.12
C THR A 32 2.52 -9.18 -2.96
N VAL A 33 2.13 -8.89 -1.72
CA VAL A 33 2.64 -9.62 -0.56
C VAL A 33 1.88 -10.93 -0.36
N ASP A 34 2.55 -11.94 0.20
CA ASP A 34 1.95 -13.26 0.39
C ASP A 34 1.15 -13.35 1.69
N SER A 35 1.66 -12.77 2.78
CA SER A 35 1.02 -12.86 4.09
C SER A 35 1.44 -11.73 5.01
N LEU A 36 0.59 -11.46 6.01
CA LEU A 36 0.92 -10.58 7.13
C LEU A 36 1.63 -11.40 8.20
N VAL A 37 2.78 -10.89 8.67
CA VAL A 37 3.58 -11.52 9.72
C VAL A 37 3.29 -10.81 11.04
N THR A 38 2.33 -11.31 11.79
CA THR A 38 1.85 -10.65 13.01
C THR A 38 2.90 -10.58 14.10
N GLU A 39 3.74 -11.61 14.25
CA GLU A 39 4.81 -11.67 15.27
C GLU A 39 5.93 -10.65 15.03
N ARG A 40 6.00 -10.06 13.83
CA ARG A 40 6.95 -8.99 13.52
C ARG A 40 6.28 -7.64 13.31
N SER A 41 4.97 -7.61 13.46
CA SER A 41 4.16 -6.39 13.40
C SER A 41 3.93 -5.86 14.80
N SER A 42 3.57 -4.57 14.91
CA SER A 42 3.24 -3.96 16.21
C SER A 42 2.21 -2.85 16.02
N GLY A 43 1.39 -2.65 17.03
CA GLY A 43 0.40 -1.58 17.03
C GLY A 43 -0.77 -1.79 16.09
N LEU A 44 -0.98 -3.02 15.59
CA LEU A 44 -2.11 -3.31 14.72
C LEU A 44 -3.43 -3.21 15.48
N ASP A 45 -4.43 -2.65 14.82
CA ASP A 45 -5.77 -2.55 15.40
C ASP A 45 -6.57 -3.82 15.11
N PRO A 46 -7.14 -4.47 16.13
CA PRO A 46 -7.99 -5.65 15.93
C PRO A 46 -9.20 -5.40 15.04
N ASP A 47 -9.68 -4.16 14.99
CA ASP A 47 -10.84 -3.78 14.18
C ASP A 47 -10.46 -3.36 12.75
N GLY A 48 -9.17 -3.42 12.40
CA GLY A 48 -8.72 -3.14 11.04
C GLY A 48 -8.50 -1.67 10.71
N ARG A 49 -8.24 -0.85 11.73
CA ARG A 49 -7.92 0.57 11.55
C ARG A 49 -6.55 0.86 12.14
N ASP A 50 -5.51 0.38 11.46
CA ASP A 50 -4.15 0.53 11.94
C ASP A 50 -3.78 2.01 12.08
N PRO A 51 -3.28 2.43 13.26
CA PRO A 51 -2.99 3.84 13.52
C PRO A 51 -1.60 4.25 13.03
N VAL A 52 -1.36 5.56 13.01
CA VAL A 52 0.00 6.11 12.83
C VAL A 52 0.91 5.51 13.89
N GLY A 53 2.10 5.08 13.46
CA GLY A 53 3.06 4.40 14.32
C GLY A 53 2.98 2.88 14.26
N ALA A 54 1.89 2.30 13.73
CA ALA A 54 1.80 0.86 13.55
C ALA A 54 2.86 0.37 12.57
N VAL A 55 3.49 -0.76 12.89
CA VAL A 55 4.44 -1.45 12.01
C VAL A 55 3.74 -2.67 11.44
N ARG A 56 3.68 -2.74 10.12
CA ARG A 56 3.03 -3.82 9.40
C ARG A 56 4.09 -4.62 8.66
N ALA A 57 4.30 -5.85 9.10
CA ALA A 57 5.30 -6.75 8.51
C ALA A 57 4.64 -7.70 7.54
N PHE A 58 5.20 -7.78 6.34
CA PHE A 58 4.68 -8.64 5.28
C PHE A 58 5.77 -9.57 4.76
N ARG A 59 5.35 -10.77 4.40
CA ARG A 59 6.21 -11.76 3.74
C ARG A 59 5.95 -11.76 2.25
N THR A 60 7.02 -11.75 1.47
CA THR A 60 6.97 -11.96 0.01
C THR A 60 8.05 -12.99 -0.32
N GLY A 61 7.63 -14.20 -0.66
CA GLY A 61 8.57 -15.30 -0.82
C GLY A 61 9.27 -15.61 0.50
N ARG A 62 10.59 -15.50 0.51
CA ARG A 62 11.41 -15.73 1.71
C ARG A 62 11.75 -14.44 2.46
N THR A 63 11.32 -13.30 1.95
CA THR A 63 11.68 -12.00 2.49
C THR A 63 10.55 -11.44 3.34
N VAL A 64 10.89 -10.92 4.52
CA VAL A 64 9.96 -10.19 5.37
C VAL A 64 10.38 -8.74 5.41
N THR A 65 9.45 -7.84 5.12
CA THR A 65 9.67 -6.39 5.18
C THR A 65 8.67 -5.77 6.14
N GLY A 66 9.04 -4.66 6.76
CA GLY A 66 8.17 -3.93 7.67
C GLY A 66 8.00 -2.49 7.25
N GLU A 67 6.78 -1.99 7.35
CA GLU A 67 6.41 -0.62 7.05
C GLU A 67 5.81 0.02 8.30
N ARG A 68 6.19 1.27 8.57
CA ARG A 68 5.60 2.05 9.66
C ARG A 68 4.69 3.12 9.07
N LEU A 69 3.45 3.16 9.51
CA LEU A 69 2.53 4.23 9.13
C LEU A 69 2.98 5.55 9.75
N THR A 70 3.14 6.58 8.92
CA THR A 70 3.61 7.90 9.36
C THR A 70 2.55 8.98 9.26
N GLY A 71 1.51 8.78 8.45
CA GLY A 71 0.43 9.75 8.32
C GLY A 71 -0.82 9.13 7.77
N LEU A 72 -1.97 9.58 8.28
CA LEU A 72 -3.29 9.16 7.83
C LEU A 72 -4.19 10.39 7.73
N VAL A 73 -4.68 10.66 6.53
CA VAL A 73 -5.74 11.64 6.30
C VAL A 73 -6.90 10.84 5.70
N GLU A 74 -7.93 10.62 6.49
CA GLU A 74 -9.00 9.69 6.18
C GLU A 74 -9.56 9.87 4.77
N GLU A 75 -9.58 8.78 4.02
CA GLU A 75 -10.06 8.69 2.64
C GLU A 75 -9.31 9.56 1.64
N LYS A 76 -8.16 10.14 2.03
CA LYS A 76 -7.40 11.08 1.18
C LYS A 76 -5.94 10.69 1.01
N GLN A 77 -5.24 10.34 2.10
CA GLN A 77 -3.82 10.08 2.00
C GLN A 77 -3.32 9.17 3.11
N LEU A 78 -2.52 8.20 2.74
CA LEU A 78 -1.80 7.33 3.67
C LEU A 78 -0.31 7.42 3.34
N THR A 79 0.50 7.65 4.36
CA THR A 79 1.96 7.69 4.21
C THR A 79 2.61 6.65 5.11
N TYR A 80 3.71 6.06 4.62
CA TYR A 80 4.48 5.10 5.40
C TYR A 80 5.96 5.16 5.02
N GLU A 81 6.79 4.58 5.88
CA GLU A 81 8.23 4.46 5.67
C GLU A 81 8.67 3.03 6.00
N ASP A 82 9.87 2.63 5.56
CA ASP A 82 10.39 1.32 5.91
C ASP A 82 10.74 1.28 7.41
N ALA A 83 10.28 0.24 8.09
CA ALA A 83 10.72 -0.09 9.42
C ALA A 83 11.92 -1.03 9.33
N PHE A 84 11.87 -1.99 8.42
CA PHE A 84 13.01 -2.84 8.08
C PHE A 84 12.83 -3.41 6.67
N ASN A 85 13.92 -3.48 5.90
CA ASN A 85 13.93 -3.98 4.53
C ASN A 85 15.36 -4.32 4.14
N SER A 86 15.57 -5.47 3.48
CA SER A 86 16.90 -5.91 3.07
C SER A 86 17.29 -5.49 1.65
N ALA A 87 16.31 -5.12 0.82
CA ALA A 87 16.54 -4.80 -0.59
C ALA A 87 16.72 -3.30 -0.83
N ILE A 88 15.99 -2.48 -0.10
CA ILE A 88 16.02 -1.03 -0.22
C ILE A 88 16.10 -0.40 1.17
N HIS A 89 16.49 0.87 1.24
CA HIS A 89 16.53 1.61 2.50
C HIS A 89 16.08 3.05 2.26
N ASP A 90 15.83 3.78 3.34
CA ASP A 90 15.29 5.14 3.30
C ASP A 90 14.02 5.23 2.44
N TYR A 91 13.19 4.20 2.52
CA TYR A 91 11.95 4.12 1.74
C TYR A 91 10.85 4.95 2.40
N ARG A 92 10.24 5.83 1.60
CA ARG A 92 9.08 6.62 2.00
C ARG A 92 8.05 6.57 0.90
N ALA A 93 6.81 6.31 1.26
CA ALA A 93 5.74 6.14 0.30
C ALA A 93 4.52 6.97 0.67
N VAL A 94 3.82 7.41 -0.34
CA VAL A 94 2.57 8.16 -0.22
C VAL A 94 1.55 7.53 -1.15
N ILE A 95 0.35 7.31 -0.64
CA ILE A 95 -0.79 6.87 -1.44
C ILE A 95 -1.86 7.94 -1.33
N ASP A 96 -2.11 8.63 -2.44
CA ASP A 96 -3.14 9.66 -2.52
C ASP A 96 -4.41 9.10 -3.14
N LEU A 97 -5.54 9.44 -2.56
CA LEU A 97 -6.86 9.10 -3.08
C LEU A 97 -7.58 10.38 -3.44
N THR A 98 -7.98 10.50 -4.70
CA THR A 98 -8.79 11.64 -5.17
C THR A 98 -10.07 11.14 -5.80
N PRO A 99 -11.20 11.86 -5.62
CA PRO A 99 -12.44 11.47 -6.28
C PRO A 99 -12.29 11.45 -7.79
N ALA A 100 -12.82 10.41 -8.43
CA ALA A 100 -12.88 10.30 -9.88
C ALA A 100 -14.29 10.70 -10.36
N PRO A 101 -14.43 11.11 -11.63
CA PRO A 101 -15.75 11.33 -12.22
C PRO A 101 -16.62 10.08 -12.07
N GLY A 102 -17.88 10.26 -11.70
CA GLY A 102 -18.81 9.14 -11.52
C GLY A 102 -18.79 8.49 -10.14
N GLY A 103 -18.04 9.06 -9.17
CA GLY A 103 -18.05 8.58 -7.79
C GLY A 103 -16.96 7.58 -7.44
N GLY A 104 -16.09 7.27 -8.38
CA GLY A 104 -14.95 6.38 -8.13
C GLY A 104 -13.76 7.09 -7.51
N THR A 105 -12.60 6.44 -7.55
CA THR A 105 -11.39 6.91 -6.90
C THR A 105 -10.18 6.77 -7.82
N VAL A 106 -9.39 7.84 -7.94
CA VAL A 106 -8.06 7.78 -8.53
C VAL A 106 -7.07 7.48 -7.40
N ILE A 107 -6.32 6.40 -7.57
CA ILE A 107 -5.29 5.96 -6.61
C ILE A 107 -3.94 6.35 -7.21
N HIS A 108 -3.18 7.19 -6.51
CA HIS A 108 -1.85 7.58 -6.95
C HIS A 108 -0.83 7.25 -5.86
N GLY A 109 -0.02 6.23 -6.14
CA GLY A 109 1.08 5.83 -5.25
C GLY A 109 2.39 6.37 -5.76
N HIS A 110 3.18 6.97 -4.87
CA HIS A 110 4.51 7.47 -5.22
C HIS A 110 5.43 7.37 -4.01
N GLY A 111 6.71 7.34 -4.27
CA GLY A 111 7.67 7.20 -3.18
C GLY A 111 9.10 7.37 -3.63
N THR A 112 10.00 7.42 -2.63
CA THR A 112 11.45 7.52 -2.83
C THR A 112 12.13 6.43 -2.02
N TYR A 113 13.27 5.96 -2.50
CA TYR A 113 14.04 4.92 -1.83
C TYR A 113 15.49 4.95 -2.29
N ALA A 114 16.36 4.30 -1.53
CA ALA A 114 17.74 4.05 -1.93
C ALA A 114 17.93 2.56 -2.15
N ALA A 115 18.60 2.19 -3.23
CA ALA A 115 18.90 0.80 -3.55
C ALA A 115 20.35 0.49 -3.20
N ARG A 116 20.69 -0.80 -3.10
CA ARG A 116 22.07 -1.24 -2.93
C ARG A 116 22.92 -0.74 -4.07
N TRP A 117 24.17 -0.44 -3.77
CA TRP A 117 25.13 0.04 -4.77
C TRP A 117 25.17 -0.89 -5.99
N GLY A 118 25.10 -0.29 -7.18
CA GLY A 118 25.12 -1.02 -8.44
C GLY A 118 23.81 -1.66 -8.88
N MET A 119 22.76 -1.64 -8.04
CA MET A 119 21.48 -2.30 -8.31
C MET A 119 20.36 -1.34 -8.67
N GLY A 120 20.65 -0.05 -8.79
CA GLY A 120 19.60 0.97 -8.97
C GLY A 120 18.73 0.76 -10.20
N TRP A 121 19.32 0.41 -11.34
CA TRP A 121 18.59 0.22 -12.58
C TRP A 121 17.60 -0.96 -12.50
N LEU A 122 18.00 -2.04 -11.87
CA LEU A 122 17.15 -3.22 -11.69
C LEU A 122 16.02 -2.91 -10.69
N MET A 123 16.39 -2.30 -9.57
CA MET A 123 15.42 -1.97 -8.54
C MET A 123 14.38 -0.98 -9.03
N LYS A 124 14.77 -0.02 -9.87
CA LYS A 124 13.84 0.93 -10.47
C LYS A 124 12.76 0.23 -11.30
N ARG A 125 13.15 -0.78 -12.09
CA ARG A 125 12.20 -1.57 -12.88
C ARG A 125 11.28 -2.40 -11.98
N VAL A 126 11.86 -3.08 -10.98
CA VAL A 126 11.12 -3.92 -10.05
C VAL A 126 10.09 -3.10 -9.27
N MET A 127 10.52 -1.98 -8.69
CA MET A 127 9.63 -1.13 -7.89
C MET A 127 8.48 -0.56 -8.72
N ARG A 128 8.77 -0.10 -9.93
CA ARG A 128 7.72 0.43 -10.80
C ARG A 128 6.67 -0.63 -11.11
N ARG A 129 7.12 -1.84 -11.43
CA ARG A 129 6.22 -2.96 -11.75
C ARG A 129 5.40 -3.39 -10.54
N VAL A 130 6.06 -3.58 -9.39
CA VAL A 130 5.41 -4.01 -8.15
C VAL A 130 4.37 -2.98 -7.71
N MET A 131 4.73 -1.70 -7.71
CA MET A 131 3.81 -0.65 -7.26
C MET A 131 2.63 -0.47 -8.20
N GLN A 132 2.82 -0.67 -9.51
CA GLN A 132 1.70 -0.64 -10.44
C GLN A 132 0.77 -1.84 -10.22
N GLN A 133 1.30 -3.02 -9.98
CA GLN A 133 0.50 -4.20 -9.65
C GLN A 133 -0.30 -3.99 -8.37
N MET A 134 0.29 -3.36 -7.36
CA MET A 134 -0.40 -3.03 -6.11
C MET A 134 -1.54 -2.04 -6.34
N ALA A 135 -1.30 -0.99 -7.10
CA ALA A 135 -2.33 0.01 -7.41
C ALA A 135 -3.49 -0.63 -8.17
N ASP A 136 -3.19 -1.45 -9.17
CA ASP A 136 -4.21 -2.14 -9.97
C ASP A 136 -5.00 -3.14 -9.11
N GLY A 137 -4.34 -3.88 -8.25
CA GLY A 137 -4.98 -4.83 -7.34
C GLY A 137 -5.88 -4.14 -6.34
N LEU A 138 -5.43 -3.04 -5.78
CA LEU A 138 -6.23 -2.23 -4.86
C LEU A 138 -7.49 -1.70 -5.54
N ALA A 139 -7.34 -1.15 -6.75
CA ALA A 139 -8.46 -0.64 -7.52
C ALA A 139 -9.50 -1.72 -7.83
N SER A 140 -9.06 -2.89 -8.25
CA SER A 140 -9.95 -4.01 -8.59
C SER A 140 -10.64 -4.58 -7.37
N HIS A 141 -9.91 -4.77 -6.27
CA HIS A 141 -10.48 -5.35 -5.07
C HIS A 141 -11.47 -4.41 -4.39
N ALA A 142 -11.17 -3.11 -4.37
CA ALA A 142 -12.10 -2.11 -3.84
C ALA A 142 -13.39 -2.08 -4.67
N ALA A 143 -13.29 -2.17 -5.99
CA ALA A 143 -14.45 -2.22 -6.87
C ALA A 143 -15.32 -3.44 -6.58
N GLU A 144 -14.70 -4.59 -6.33
CA GLU A 144 -15.39 -5.82 -5.97
C GLU A 144 -16.13 -5.69 -4.63
N LEU A 145 -15.48 -5.12 -3.63
CA LEU A 145 -16.11 -4.86 -2.33
C LEU A 145 -17.33 -3.94 -2.47
N ALA A 146 -17.20 -2.89 -3.27
CA ALA A 146 -18.30 -1.94 -3.47
C ALA A 146 -19.49 -2.60 -4.15
N ARG A 147 -19.25 -3.55 -5.06
CA ARG A 147 -20.34 -4.30 -5.70
C ARG A 147 -21.04 -5.26 -4.73
N GLN A 148 -20.31 -5.80 -3.76
CA GLN A 148 -20.85 -6.72 -2.76
C GLN A 148 -21.59 -6.01 -1.62
N ASP A 149 -21.43 -4.70 -1.49
CA ASP A 149 -22.04 -3.89 -0.45
C ASP A 149 -23.09 -2.97 -1.08
N PRO A 150 -24.36 -3.42 -1.20
CA PRO A 150 -25.39 -2.63 -1.87
C PRO A 150 -25.83 -1.41 -1.09
N VAL A 151 -25.45 -1.28 0.17
CA VAL A 151 -25.84 -0.14 1.04
C VAL A 151 -24.69 0.85 1.20
N GLY A 152 -23.50 0.44 0.78
CA GLY A 152 -22.26 1.22 0.91
C GLY A 152 -22.13 2.42 0.02
#